data_692bbc04540c0d4a7e227351b2946a87
#
_entry.id   692bbc04540c0d4a7e227351b2946a87
#
_cell.length_a   1.000
_cell.length_b   1.000
_cell.length_c   1.000
_cell.angle_alpha   90.00
_cell.angle_beta   90.00
_cell.angle_gamma   90.00
#
_symmetry.space_group_name_H-M   'P 1'
#
loop_
_entity.id
_entity.type
_entity.pdbx_description
1 polymer ?
#
loop_
_entity_poly.entity_id
_entity_poly.type
_entity_poly.pdbx_seq_one_letter_code
_entity_poly.pdbx_strand_id
1 'polypeptide(L)'
;MVVGTGIIEVFIVESRSLKEKRGIISRLIKRTQNEFNISIAEIGANDHWKKAMIGFSVVGNDKQYINKKIDYILNFVEGLSLAEVVNRQFEITSFSALMPTEDFEEGKYG
;
A
#
# COMPACT_ATOMS: atom_id res chain seq x y z
N MET A 1 14.80 -9.64 -4.55
CA MET A 1 13.73 -8.64 -4.51
C MET A 1 12.97 -8.76 -3.21
N VAL A 2 12.68 -7.65 -2.60
CA VAL A 2 11.90 -7.61 -1.38
C VAL A 2 10.57 -6.91 -1.69
N VAL A 3 9.47 -7.50 -1.22
CA VAL A 3 8.14 -6.94 -1.44
C VAL A 3 7.51 -6.64 -0.08
N GLY A 4 7.05 -5.43 0.09
CA GLY A 4 6.25 -5.07 1.25
C GLY A 4 4.81 -4.92 0.83
N THR A 5 3.89 -5.48 1.59
CA THR A 5 2.46 -5.33 1.37
C THR A 5 1.81 -4.85 2.65
N GLY A 6 0.80 -4.02 2.51
CA GLY A 6 0.09 -3.53 3.68
C GLY A 6 -1.39 -3.41 3.41
N ILE A 7 -2.17 -3.53 4.48
CA ILE A 7 -3.60 -3.32 4.46
C ILE A 7 -3.94 -2.32 5.55
N ILE A 8 -4.70 -1.30 5.16
CA ILE A 8 -5.15 -0.26 6.07
C ILE A 8 -6.67 -0.27 6.06
N GLU A 9 -7.25 -0.40 7.23
CA GLU A 9 -8.69 -0.26 7.37
C GLU A 9 -8.96 1.14 7.89
N VAL A 10 -9.84 1.88 7.21
CA VAL A 10 -10.14 3.27 7.57
C VAL A 10 -11.62 3.46 7.79
N PHE A 11 -11.93 4.43 8.66
CA PHE A 11 -13.29 4.84 8.95
C PHE A 11 -13.43 6.32 8.61
N ILE A 12 -14.50 6.66 7.88
CA ILE A 12 -14.70 8.02 7.40
C ILE A 12 -15.94 8.58 8.06
N VAL A 13 -15.74 9.28 9.16
CA VAL A 13 -16.84 9.78 10.00
C VAL A 13 -17.78 10.68 9.23
N GLU A 14 -17.24 11.52 8.37
CA GLU A 14 -18.01 12.54 7.67
C GLU A 14 -18.73 12.04 6.44
N SER A 15 -18.47 10.82 6.02
CA SER A 15 -19.11 10.29 4.83
C SER A 15 -20.58 9.99 5.08
N ARG A 16 -21.43 10.44 4.17
CA ARG A 16 -22.88 10.25 4.27
C ARG A 16 -23.42 9.44 3.12
N SER A 17 -22.58 9.04 2.19
CA SER A 17 -23.02 8.29 1.04
C SER A 17 -21.84 7.53 0.46
N LEU A 18 -22.14 6.55 -0.37
CA LEU A 18 -21.11 5.80 -1.07
C LEU A 18 -20.34 6.71 -2.02
N LYS A 19 -21.01 7.67 -2.63
CA LYS A 19 -20.36 8.61 -3.52
C LYS A 19 -19.35 9.48 -2.78
N GLU A 20 -19.73 9.97 -1.60
CA GLU A 20 -18.81 10.77 -0.80
C GLU A 20 -17.60 9.94 -0.37
N LYS A 21 -17.83 8.70 0.06
CA LYS A 21 -16.73 7.82 0.45
C LYS A 21 -15.77 7.61 -0.71
N ARG A 22 -16.28 7.32 -1.89
CA ARG A 22 -15.44 7.09 -3.06
C ARG A 22 -14.59 8.29 -3.40
N GLY A 23 -15.15 9.50 -3.25
CA GLY A 23 -14.38 10.72 -3.48
C GLY A 23 -13.26 10.89 -2.48
N ILE A 24 -13.53 10.62 -1.20
CA ILE A 24 -12.52 10.75 -0.16
C ILE A 24 -11.41 9.71 -0.35
N ILE A 25 -11.79 8.47 -0.61
CA ILE A 25 -10.82 7.39 -0.80
C ILE A 25 -9.98 7.62 -2.06
N SER A 26 -10.59 8.09 -3.14
CA SER A 26 -9.85 8.43 -4.35
C SER A 26 -8.81 9.51 -4.08
N ARG A 27 -9.17 10.52 -3.30
CA ARG A 27 -8.23 11.57 -2.94
C ARG A 27 -7.08 11.04 -2.09
N LEU A 28 -7.41 10.19 -1.12
CA LEU A 28 -6.39 9.58 -0.27
C LEU A 28 -5.41 8.76 -1.10
N ILE A 29 -5.92 7.92 -1.99
CA ILE A 29 -5.10 7.08 -2.85
C ILE A 29 -4.21 7.92 -3.75
N LYS A 30 -4.77 8.94 -4.40
CA LYS A 30 -4.00 9.78 -5.32
C LYS A 30 -2.90 10.54 -4.61
N ARG A 31 -3.18 11.09 -3.43
CA ARG A 31 -2.16 11.79 -2.67
C ARG A 31 -1.04 10.87 -2.25
N THR A 32 -1.38 9.65 -1.85
CA THR A 32 -0.37 8.68 -1.45
C THR A 32 0.48 8.24 -2.64
N GLN A 33 -0.13 8.04 -3.79
CA GLN A 33 0.60 7.73 -5.02
C GLN A 33 1.53 8.85 -5.45
N ASN A 34 1.13 10.09 -5.24
CA ASN A 34 1.98 11.23 -5.60
C ASN A 34 3.19 11.33 -4.69
N GLU A 35 3.05 10.87 -3.45
CA GLU A 35 4.13 10.93 -2.49
C GLU A 35 5.08 9.73 -2.60
N PHE A 36 4.55 8.56 -2.92
CA PHE A 36 5.30 7.31 -2.92
C PHE A 36 5.09 6.55 -4.22
N ASN A 37 6.16 5.91 -4.67
CA ASN A 37 6.06 5.00 -5.83
C ASN A 37 5.59 3.64 -5.33
N ILE A 38 4.26 3.47 -5.29
CA ILE A 38 3.64 2.26 -4.78
C ILE A 38 2.43 1.91 -5.63
N SER A 39 2.02 0.66 -5.54
CA SER A 39 0.70 0.24 -6.03
C SER A 39 -0.26 0.31 -4.86
N ILE A 40 -1.39 0.96 -5.03
CA ILE A 40 -2.36 1.15 -3.94
C ILE A 40 -3.77 1.15 -4.52
N ALA A 41 -4.70 0.50 -3.82
CA ALA A 41 -6.08 0.37 -4.26
C ALA A 41 -7.00 0.11 -3.09
N GLU A 42 -8.28 0.41 -3.28
CA GLU A 42 -9.30 -0.05 -2.35
C GLU A 42 -9.56 -1.53 -2.62
N ILE A 43 -9.45 -2.36 -1.58
CA ILE A 43 -9.50 -3.82 -1.74
C ILE A 43 -10.67 -4.49 -1.03
N GLY A 44 -11.45 -3.76 -0.26
CA GLY A 44 -12.58 -4.34 0.45
C GLY A 44 -13.48 -3.27 1.03
N ALA A 45 -14.63 -3.71 1.55
CA ALA A 45 -15.68 -2.85 2.09
C ALA A 45 -16.19 -1.84 1.06
N ASN A 46 -16.18 -2.24 -0.21
CA ASN A 46 -16.49 -1.33 -1.32
C ASN A 46 -17.90 -0.77 -1.26
N ASP A 47 -18.85 -1.53 -0.71
CA ASP A 47 -20.23 -1.11 -0.63
C ASP A 47 -20.57 -0.40 0.69
N HIS A 48 -19.60 -0.29 1.59
CA HIS A 48 -19.82 0.37 2.86
C HIS A 48 -19.49 1.85 2.73
N TRP A 49 -20.38 2.72 3.14
CA TRP A 49 -20.21 4.16 2.90
C TRP A 49 -19.36 4.88 3.96
N LYS A 50 -19.01 4.19 5.06
CA LYS A 50 -18.15 4.78 6.09
C LYS A 50 -16.85 4.02 6.31
N LYS A 51 -16.67 2.87 5.67
CA LYS A 51 -15.47 2.04 5.84
C LYS A 51 -14.82 1.77 4.51
N ALA A 52 -13.50 1.62 4.53
CA ALA A 52 -12.76 1.18 3.37
C ALA A 52 -11.57 0.36 3.81
N MET A 53 -11.22 -0.63 3.00
CA MET A 53 -9.97 -1.36 3.15
C MET A 53 -9.08 -1.03 1.99
N ILE A 54 -7.88 -0.56 2.30
CA ILE A 54 -6.93 -0.10 1.30
C ILE A 54 -5.71 -1.00 1.37
N GLY A 55 -5.30 -1.54 0.22
CA GLY A 55 -4.11 -2.36 0.12
C GLY A 55 -3.04 -1.63 -0.68
N PHE A 56 -1.78 -1.83 -0.30
CA PHE A 56 -0.67 -1.28 -1.08
C PHE A 56 0.47 -2.28 -1.14
N SER A 57 1.32 -2.12 -2.14
CA SER A 57 2.53 -2.90 -2.26
C SER A 57 3.68 -2.03 -2.74
N VAL A 58 4.88 -2.41 -2.32
CA VAL A 58 6.09 -1.69 -2.64
C VAL A 58 7.22 -2.71 -2.81
N VAL A 59 8.13 -2.44 -3.74
CA VAL A 59 9.25 -3.34 -3.99
C VAL A 59 10.56 -2.62 -3.78
N GLY A 60 11.59 -3.40 -3.47
CA GLY A 60 12.94 -2.90 -3.30
C GLY A 60 13.90 -4.05 -3.19
N ASN A 61 15.13 -3.75 -2.80
CA ASN A 61 16.16 -4.78 -2.70
C ASN A 61 16.70 -4.94 -1.28
N ASP A 62 16.10 -4.26 -0.31
CA ASP A 62 16.58 -4.29 1.06
C ASP A 62 15.39 -4.28 2.03
N LYS A 63 15.41 -5.21 2.97
CA LYS A 63 14.32 -5.37 3.94
C LYS A 63 14.16 -4.17 4.85
N GLN A 64 15.27 -3.61 5.32
CA GLN A 64 15.20 -2.47 6.23
C GLN A 64 14.62 -1.25 5.54
N TYR A 65 15.00 -1.05 4.29
CA TYR A 65 14.47 0.06 3.50
C TYR A 65 12.95 -0.09 3.32
N ILE A 66 12.51 -1.29 2.98
CA ILE A 66 11.08 -1.56 2.78
C ILE A 66 10.32 -1.34 4.08
N ASN A 67 10.87 -1.79 5.21
CA ASN A 67 10.23 -1.61 6.49
C ASN A 67 10.03 -0.11 6.81
N LYS A 68 11.07 0.68 6.59
CA LYS A 68 10.98 2.12 6.80
C LYS A 68 9.96 2.77 5.87
N LYS A 69 9.95 2.32 4.61
CA LYS A 69 9.02 2.89 3.64
C LYS A 69 7.58 2.60 4.02
N ILE A 70 7.30 1.40 4.53
CA ILE A 70 5.97 1.06 5.01
C ILE A 70 5.57 2.00 6.15
N ASP A 71 6.48 2.25 7.09
CA ASP A 71 6.20 3.18 8.18
C ASP A 71 5.89 4.58 7.67
N TYR A 72 6.65 5.05 6.70
CA TYR A 72 6.41 6.37 6.13
C TYR A 72 5.05 6.43 5.43
N ILE A 73 4.68 5.37 4.72
CA ILE A 73 3.38 5.31 4.04
C ILE A 73 2.25 5.37 5.07
N LEU A 74 2.34 4.57 6.12
CA LEU A 74 1.31 4.53 7.14
C LEU A 74 1.18 5.88 7.85
N ASN A 75 2.30 6.49 8.20
CA ASN A 75 2.29 7.80 8.85
C ASN A 75 1.73 8.88 7.92
N PHE A 76 2.05 8.79 6.64
CA PHE A 76 1.54 9.75 5.67
C PHE A 76 0.03 9.66 5.56
N VAL A 77 -0.51 8.45 5.45
CA VAL A 77 -1.96 8.25 5.34
C VAL A 77 -2.68 8.79 6.59
N GLU A 78 -2.13 8.48 7.76
CA GLU A 78 -2.71 9.00 9.00
C GLU A 78 -2.66 10.52 9.05
N GLY A 79 -1.56 11.11 8.59
CA GLY A 79 -1.37 12.55 8.60
C GLY A 79 -2.25 13.30 7.62
N LEU A 80 -2.81 12.64 6.61
CA LEU A 80 -3.73 13.30 5.69
C LEU A 80 -5.03 13.70 6.36
N SER A 81 -5.41 13.03 7.43
CA SER A 81 -6.64 13.31 8.19
C SER A 81 -7.90 13.25 7.35
N LEU A 82 -7.87 12.52 6.24
CA LEU A 82 -9.03 12.30 5.39
C LEU A 82 -9.92 11.20 5.94
N ALA A 83 -9.33 10.27 6.68
CA ALA A 83 -10.03 9.14 7.27
C ALA A 83 -9.26 8.71 8.51
N GLU A 84 -9.97 8.05 9.42
CA GLU A 84 -9.35 7.52 10.63
C GLU A 84 -8.84 6.12 10.37
N VAL A 85 -7.55 5.87 10.63
CA VAL A 85 -6.96 4.55 10.50
C VAL A 85 -7.32 3.76 11.74
N VAL A 86 -8.12 2.70 11.57
CA VAL A 86 -8.59 1.89 12.69
C VAL A 86 -7.87 0.55 12.79
N ASN A 87 -7.23 0.11 11.71
CA ASN A 87 -6.43 -1.11 11.74
C ASN A 87 -5.40 -1.06 10.64
N ARG A 88 -4.25 -1.70 10.86
CA ARG A 88 -3.18 -1.76 9.87
C ARG A 88 -2.39 -3.04 10.05
N GLN A 89 -2.03 -3.66 8.93
CA GLN A 89 -1.24 -4.89 8.90
C GLN A 89 -0.26 -4.77 7.75
N PHE A 90 0.89 -5.43 7.87
CA PHE A 90 1.84 -5.47 6.77
C PHE A 90 2.66 -6.75 6.82
N GLU A 91 3.21 -7.11 5.67
CA GLU A 91 4.10 -8.25 5.53
C GLU A 91 5.25 -7.87 4.62
N ILE A 92 6.42 -8.46 4.88
CA ILE A 92 7.59 -8.27 4.04
C ILE A 92 8.06 -9.63 3.59
N THR A 93 8.18 -9.81 2.27
CA THR A 93 8.54 -11.08 1.66
C THR A 93 9.79 -10.89 0.80
N SER A 94 10.71 -11.84 0.88
CA SER A 94 11.92 -11.82 0.07
C SER A 94 11.86 -12.91 -0.98
N PHE A 95 12.19 -12.54 -2.22
CA PHE A 95 12.22 -13.47 -3.34
C PHE A 95 13.62 -13.80 -3.80
N SER A 96 14.62 -13.53 -2.97
CA SER A 96 16.01 -13.73 -3.38
C SER A 96 16.29 -15.17 -3.76
N ALA A 97 15.68 -16.12 -3.06
CA ALA A 97 15.90 -17.53 -3.34
C ALA A 97 15.28 -17.99 -4.65
N LEU A 98 14.39 -17.20 -5.21
CA LEU A 98 13.73 -17.55 -6.44
C LEU A 98 14.43 -17.02 -7.68
N MET A 99 15.57 -16.36 -7.50
CA MET A 99 16.26 -15.74 -8.61
C MET A 99 17.64 -16.38 -8.75
N PRO A 100 17.73 -17.46 -9.53
CA PRO A 100 19.03 -18.05 -9.79
C PRO A 100 19.80 -17.14 -10.73
N THR A 101 20.50 -16.20 -10.17
CA THR A 101 21.17 -15.18 -10.95
C THR A 101 22.21 -15.74 -11.89
N GLU A 102 22.83 -16.81 -11.50
CA GLU A 102 23.82 -17.42 -12.38
C GLU A 102 23.18 -17.82 -13.67
N ASP A 103 21.99 -18.39 -13.60
CA ASP A 103 21.34 -18.83 -14.83
C ASP A 103 21.01 -17.69 -15.73
N PHE A 104 20.60 -16.60 -15.16
CA PHE A 104 20.36 -15.41 -15.95
C PHE A 104 21.62 -14.92 -16.60
N GLU A 105 22.68 -14.88 -15.84
CA GLU A 105 23.89 -14.27 -16.34
C GLU A 105 24.56 -15.08 -17.38
N GLU A 106 24.35 -16.38 -17.32
CA GLU A 106 25.02 -17.22 -18.24
C GLU A 106 24.55 -17.13 -19.60
N GLY A 107 23.79 -16.19 -19.85
CA GLY A 107 23.68 -16.10 -21.13
C GLY A 107 22.52 -16.49 -21.79
N LYS A 108 21.64 -16.51 -21.06
CA LYS A 108 20.41 -16.54 -21.74
C LYS A 108 20.29 -15.34 -22.53
N TYR A 109 20.99 -14.38 -22.09
CA TYR A 109 20.97 -13.12 -22.74
C TYR A 109 22.23 -12.89 -23.50
N GLY A 110 23.10 -13.67 -23.17
CA GLY A 110 24.42 -13.52 -23.73
C GLY A 110 24.50 -13.79 -25.14
#